data_b5cd7867ac2164411beb6221893652e7
#
_entry.id   b5cd7867ac2164411beb6221893652e7
#
_cell.length_a   1.000
_cell.length_b   1.000
_cell.length_c   1.000
_cell.angle_alpha   90.00
_cell.angle_beta   90.00
_cell.angle_gamma   90.00
#
_symmetry.space_group_name_H-M   'P 1'
#
loop_
_entity.id
_entity.type
_entity.pdbx_description
1 polymer ?
#
loop_
_entity_poly.entity_id
_entity_poly.type
_entity_poly.pdbx_seq_one_letter_code
_entity_poly.pdbx_strand_id
1 'polypeptide(L)'
;MIRIAKADGVSERELINQLKARSGEIDRKVTSAVTDILNNVKQNGDDAVREYTLKFDGHMPSKFEISREEIDSSPDKCDRDFILALYKAADNIRDFHARQKQQSWLEPKQNGVILGQRIRGLKRVGVYVPGGTAAYPSSVLMNVIPAKIAGVKEIVMVTPPQKDGTANPDILAAAKIAGVDRVFLMGGAQAVAALAYGTQSVPKVDKIVGPGNIFVATAKKLLYGTVDIDMIAGPSEILIVADKSANPKFLAADLMSQAEHDKMASAILLTTSEETANETAKELSRQMQTLERRDIIEQSLDDFGAIIVCKDISEAVDFANELAPEHLELAVENSMEYIGRVDNAGSVFLGHYSPEPLGDYFAGPNHVLPTSGTARFFSPLSVDSFIKKSSFIYYTEPALFKAKDDIIKLAETEGLTAHANSIKVRF
;
A
#
# COMPACT_ATOMS: atom_id res chain seq x y z
N MET A 1 -11.45 26.47 8.73
CA MET A 1 -11.17 27.03 7.36
C MET A 1 -9.72 26.72 6.99
N ILE A 2 -9.45 26.26 5.77
CA ILE A 2 -8.07 25.93 5.36
C ILE A 2 -7.13 27.12 5.48
N ARG A 3 -5.90 26.93 5.96
CA ARG A 3 -4.88 27.97 6.12
C ARG A 3 -4.28 28.34 4.76
N ILE A 4 -4.17 29.64 4.46
CA ILE A 4 -3.44 30.16 3.30
C ILE A 4 -2.19 30.86 3.79
N ALA A 5 -1.02 30.52 3.23
CA ALA A 5 0.27 31.11 3.54
C ALA A 5 1.11 31.34 2.28
N LYS A 6 2.17 32.15 2.39
CA LYS A 6 3.22 32.25 1.35
C LYS A 6 4.39 31.36 1.73
N ALA A 7 5.08 30.81 0.75
CA ALA A 7 6.36 30.18 0.96
C ALA A 7 7.40 31.24 1.35
N ASP A 8 7.81 31.25 2.61
CA ASP A 8 8.69 32.27 3.21
C ASP A 8 9.91 31.65 3.93
N GLY A 9 10.11 30.34 3.80
CA GLY A 9 11.16 29.57 4.49
C GLY A 9 10.80 29.16 5.92
N VAL A 10 9.64 29.59 6.44
CA VAL A 10 9.16 29.27 7.80
C VAL A 10 7.84 28.51 7.76
N SER A 11 6.83 29.05 7.09
CA SER A 11 5.46 28.49 7.06
C SER A 11 5.42 27.06 6.50
N GLU A 12 6.15 26.78 5.43
CA GLU A 12 6.25 25.46 4.83
C GLU A 12 6.99 24.47 5.74
N ARG A 13 8.02 24.91 6.47
CA ARG A 13 8.75 24.06 7.43
C ARG A 13 7.91 23.71 8.65
N GLU A 14 7.13 24.66 9.14
CA GLU A 14 6.17 24.40 10.23
C GLU A 14 5.16 23.34 9.80
N LEU A 15 4.60 23.43 8.58
CA LEU A 15 3.70 22.42 8.03
C LEU A 15 4.36 21.06 7.93
N ILE A 16 5.58 20.98 7.37
CA ILE A 16 6.33 19.72 7.28
C ILE A 16 6.53 19.11 8.67
N ASN A 17 6.91 19.89 9.65
CA ASN A 17 7.12 19.42 11.03
C ASN A 17 5.81 18.90 11.66
N GLN A 18 4.70 19.61 11.43
CA GLN A 18 3.37 19.20 11.89
C GLN A 18 2.96 17.85 11.27
N LEU A 19 3.15 17.67 9.96
CA LEU A 19 2.82 16.43 9.26
C LEU A 19 3.72 15.26 9.71
N LYS A 20 5.01 15.52 9.93
CA LYS A 20 5.94 14.51 10.48
C LYS A 20 5.56 14.09 11.90
N ALA A 21 5.13 15.03 12.75
CA ALA A 21 4.70 14.74 14.11
C ALA A 21 3.43 13.86 14.15
N ARG A 22 2.54 13.98 13.16
CA ARG A 22 1.31 13.17 13.03
C ARG A 22 1.57 11.67 12.99
N SER A 23 2.66 11.24 12.35
CA SER A 23 3.01 9.83 12.14
C SER A 23 3.94 9.23 13.21
N GLY A 24 4.39 10.02 14.20
CA GLY A 24 5.56 9.69 15.04
C GLY A 24 5.30 8.78 16.23
N GLU A 25 4.12 8.75 16.84
CA GLU A 25 3.87 7.97 18.05
C GLU A 25 2.72 6.97 17.89
N ILE A 26 3.08 5.70 17.73
CA ILE A 26 2.11 4.62 17.99
C ILE A 26 1.84 4.65 19.50
N ASP A 27 0.59 4.90 19.88
CA ASP A 27 0.14 4.91 21.25
C ASP A 27 0.60 3.61 21.97
N ARG A 28 1.32 3.76 23.09
CA ARG A 28 1.78 2.61 23.90
C ARG A 28 0.63 1.70 24.31
N LYS A 29 -0.57 2.26 24.51
CA LYS A 29 -1.77 1.49 24.84
C LYS A 29 -2.19 0.59 23.68
N VAL A 30 -2.16 1.12 22.43
CA VAL A 30 -2.46 0.33 21.24
C VAL A 30 -1.43 -0.78 21.07
N THR A 31 -0.15 -0.47 21.23
CA THR A 31 0.94 -1.47 21.13
C THR A 31 0.77 -2.60 22.16
N SER A 32 0.45 -2.26 23.42
CA SER A 32 0.22 -3.26 24.48
C SER A 32 -0.99 -4.14 24.14
N ALA A 33 -2.13 -3.53 23.79
CA ALA A 33 -3.34 -4.27 23.45
C ALA A 33 -3.14 -5.21 22.26
N VAL A 34 -2.44 -4.73 21.21
CA VAL A 34 -2.12 -5.55 20.04
C VAL A 34 -1.18 -6.69 20.42
N THR A 35 -0.15 -6.44 21.24
CA THR A 35 0.79 -7.48 21.70
C THR A 35 0.05 -8.60 22.43
N ASP A 36 -0.91 -8.27 23.30
CA ASP A 36 -1.73 -9.26 24.02
C ASP A 36 -2.57 -10.10 23.04
N ILE A 37 -3.19 -9.46 22.04
CA ILE A 37 -3.93 -10.16 20.98
C ILE A 37 -3.03 -11.12 20.21
N LEU A 38 -1.85 -10.65 19.76
CA LEU A 38 -0.90 -11.47 19.00
C LEU A 38 -0.47 -12.70 19.81
N ASN A 39 -0.13 -12.52 21.07
CA ASN A 39 0.27 -13.61 21.97
C ASN A 39 -0.86 -14.62 22.20
N ASN A 40 -2.08 -14.14 22.42
CA ASN A 40 -3.25 -15.00 22.61
C ASN A 40 -3.54 -15.84 21.34
N VAL A 41 -3.56 -15.23 20.16
CA VAL A 41 -3.76 -15.96 18.89
C VAL A 41 -2.64 -16.97 18.66
N LYS A 42 -1.39 -16.61 18.96
CA LYS A 42 -0.24 -17.52 18.81
C LYS A 42 -0.37 -18.78 19.70
N GLN A 43 -0.93 -18.63 20.90
CA GLN A 43 -1.09 -19.74 21.86
C GLN A 43 -2.36 -20.55 21.64
N ASN A 44 -3.47 -19.89 21.38
CA ASN A 44 -4.81 -20.47 21.41
C ASN A 44 -5.47 -20.61 20.00
N GLY A 45 -4.82 -20.10 18.94
CA GLY A 45 -5.26 -20.28 17.55
C GLY A 45 -6.69 -19.81 17.31
N ASP A 46 -7.53 -20.69 16.72
CA ASP A 46 -8.91 -20.36 16.36
C ASP A 46 -9.77 -19.90 17.53
N ASP A 47 -9.55 -20.41 18.73
CA ASP A 47 -10.34 -20.03 19.92
C ASP A 47 -10.12 -18.56 20.29
N ALA A 48 -8.87 -18.09 20.23
CA ALA A 48 -8.57 -16.67 20.42
C ALA A 48 -9.16 -15.80 19.30
N VAL A 49 -9.09 -16.25 18.04
CA VAL A 49 -9.71 -15.54 16.91
C VAL A 49 -11.22 -15.42 17.12
N ARG A 50 -11.89 -16.48 17.60
CA ARG A 50 -13.33 -16.47 17.92
C ARG A 50 -13.66 -15.46 19.02
N GLU A 51 -12.89 -15.50 20.12
CA GLU A 51 -13.05 -14.58 21.24
C GLU A 51 -13.01 -13.11 20.77
N TYR A 52 -11.95 -12.75 20.01
CA TYR A 52 -11.77 -11.36 19.56
C TYR A 52 -12.78 -10.95 18.48
N THR A 53 -13.17 -11.85 17.57
CA THR A 53 -14.20 -11.58 16.56
C THR A 53 -15.53 -11.26 17.27
N LEU A 54 -15.95 -12.06 18.24
CA LEU A 54 -17.14 -11.77 19.02
C LEU A 54 -17.04 -10.46 19.80
N LYS A 55 -15.88 -10.19 20.39
CA LYS A 55 -15.63 -8.98 21.20
C LYS A 55 -15.63 -7.70 20.38
N PHE A 56 -15.07 -7.69 19.19
CA PHE A 56 -14.86 -6.46 18.41
C PHE A 56 -15.87 -6.28 17.28
N ASP A 57 -16.27 -7.37 16.64
CA ASP A 57 -17.26 -7.32 15.55
C ASP A 57 -18.69 -7.53 16.05
N GLY A 58 -18.86 -7.99 17.31
CA GLY A 58 -20.17 -8.16 17.97
C GLY A 58 -20.96 -9.37 17.49
N HIS A 59 -20.51 -10.05 16.45
CA HIS A 59 -21.14 -11.21 15.85
C HIS A 59 -20.13 -12.28 15.52
N MET A 60 -20.54 -13.55 15.68
CA MET A 60 -19.76 -14.70 15.33
C MET A 60 -20.29 -15.28 14.03
N PRO A 61 -19.50 -15.32 12.95
CA PRO A 61 -19.92 -16.01 11.74
C PRO A 61 -20.08 -17.52 12.03
N SER A 62 -21.07 -18.14 11.40
CA SER A 62 -21.34 -19.59 11.57
C SER A 62 -20.13 -20.45 11.13
N LYS A 63 -19.39 -19.94 10.16
CA LYS A 63 -18.09 -20.50 9.68
C LYS A 63 -17.15 -19.36 9.40
N PHE A 64 -15.87 -19.54 9.75
CA PHE A 64 -14.86 -18.54 9.38
C PHE A 64 -14.58 -18.52 7.89
N GLU A 65 -14.46 -19.68 7.27
CA GLU A 65 -14.18 -19.78 5.84
C GLU A 65 -15.46 -19.78 5.01
N ILE A 66 -15.49 -18.89 4.02
CA ILE A 66 -16.57 -18.78 3.04
C ILE A 66 -16.39 -19.88 1.98
N SER A 67 -17.47 -20.57 1.64
CA SER A 67 -17.43 -21.63 0.65
C SER A 67 -17.13 -21.11 -0.76
N ARG A 68 -16.57 -21.98 -1.60
CA ARG A 68 -16.28 -21.61 -2.99
C ARG A 68 -17.55 -21.26 -3.76
N GLU A 69 -18.65 -21.98 -3.50
CA GLU A 69 -19.96 -21.72 -4.12
C GLU A 69 -20.47 -20.32 -3.76
N GLU A 70 -20.26 -19.89 -2.51
CA GLU A 70 -20.69 -18.57 -2.05
C GLU A 70 -19.88 -17.45 -2.71
N ILE A 71 -18.56 -17.63 -2.85
CA ILE A 71 -17.70 -16.71 -3.58
C ILE A 71 -18.10 -16.67 -5.06
N ASP A 72 -18.33 -17.82 -5.68
CA ASP A 72 -18.62 -17.93 -7.11
C ASP A 72 -19.98 -17.33 -7.48
N SER A 73 -20.98 -17.40 -6.60
CA SER A 73 -22.33 -16.84 -6.78
C SER A 73 -22.46 -15.38 -6.34
N SER A 74 -21.45 -14.78 -5.74
CA SER A 74 -21.55 -13.44 -5.19
C SER A 74 -21.81 -12.33 -6.22
N PRO A 75 -21.30 -12.38 -7.48
CA PRO A 75 -21.61 -11.36 -8.47
C PRO A 75 -23.11 -11.26 -8.81
N ASP A 76 -23.85 -12.37 -8.70
CA ASP A 76 -25.28 -12.41 -8.99
C ASP A 76 -26.12 -11.69 -7.90
N LYS A 77 -25.52 -11.39 -6.75
CA LYS A 77 -26.15 -10.68 -5.61
C LYS A 77 -25.87 -9.18 -5.62
N CYS A 78 -25.01 -8.70 -6.55
CA CYS A 78 -24.58 -7.31 -6.62
C CYS A 78 -25.28 -6.57 -7.77
N ASP A 79 -25.21 -5.25 -7.72
CA ASP A 79 -25.65 -4.41 -8.81
C ASP A 79 -24.88 -4.72 -10.11
N ARG A 80 -25.62 -4.82 -11.23
CA ARG A 80 -25.04 -5.20 -12.52
C ARG A 80 -24.03 -4.18 -13.04
N ASP A 81 -24.32 -2.89 -12.90
CA ASP A 81 -23.46 -1.83 -13.43
C ASP A 81 -22.20 -1.72 -12.59
N PHE A 82 -22.32 -1.94 -11.27
CA PHE A 82 -21.16 -2.09 -10.37
C PHE A 82 -20.25 -3.25 -10.82
N ILE A 83 -20.80 -4.43 -11.09
CA ILE A 83 -20.01 -5.58 -11.54
C ILE A 83 -19.33 -5.30 -12.88
N LEU A 84 -19.99 -4.63 -13.82
CA LEU A 84 -19.38 -4.24 -15.09
C LEU A 84 -18.24 -3.23 -14.89
N ALA A 85 -18.40 -2.26 -14.00
CA ALA A 85 -17.35 -1.31 -13.64
C ALA A 85 -16.15 -2.02 -13.00
N LEU A 86 -16.41 -2.99 -12.11
CA LEU A 86 -15.37 -3.77 -11.43
C LEU A 86 -14.54 -4.61 -12.43
N TYR A 87 -15.16 -5.22 -13.42
CA TYR A 87 -14.42 -5.95 -14.47
C TYR A 87 -13.52 -5.02 -15.29
N LYS A 88 -14.02 -3.84 -15.71
CA LYS A 88 -13.22 -2.86 -16.44
C LYS A 88 -12.02 -2.37 -15.62
N ALA A 89 -12.25 -2.05 -14.35
CA ALA A 89 -11.18 -1.67 -13.43
C ALA A 89 -10.14 -2.80 -13.29
N ALA A 90 -10.60 -4.04 -13.09
CA ALA A 90 -9.72 -5.20 -12.99
C ALA A 90 -8.88 -5.42 -14.26
N ASP A 91 -9.43 -5.17 -15.44
CA ASP A 91 -8.70 -5.29 -16.71
C ASP A 91 -7.62 -4.21 -16.84
N ASN A 92 -7.92 -2.96 -16.48
CA ASN A 92 -6.93 -1.87 -16.45
C ASN A 92 -5.80 -2.18 -15.48
N ILE A 93 -6.11 -2.68 -14.27
CA ILE A 93 -5.12 -3.07 -13.26
C ILE A 93 -4.24 -4.23 -13.79
N ARG A 94 -4.83 -5.21 -14.46
CA ARG A 94 -4.08 -6.32 -15.07
C ARG A 94 -3.14 -5.83 -16.16
N ASP A 95 -3.62 -4.96 -17.07
CA ASP A 95 -2.80 -4.41 -18.16
C ASP A 95 -1.60 -3.64 -17.62
N PHE A 96 -1.82 -2.77 -16.64
CA PHE A 96 -0.74 -1.99 -16.03
C PHE A 96 0.30 -2.90 -15.35
N HIS A 97 -0.15 -3.79 -14.46
CA HIS A 97 0.75 -4.64 -13.68
C HIS A 97 1.41 -5.76 -14.49
N ALA A 98 0.83 -6.17 -15.62
CA ALA A 98 1.46 -7.16 -16.50
C ALA A 98 2.84 -6.71 -17.02
N ARG A 99 3.04 -5.38 -17.18
CA ARG A 99 4.32 -4.78 -17.63
C ARG A 99 5.41 -4.83 -16.57
N GLN A 100 5.06 -5.08 -15.31
CA GLN A 100 6.01 -5.18 -14.19
C GLN A 100 6.58 -6.60 -14.03
N LYS A 101 6.12 -7.57 -14.84
CA LYS A 101 6.52 -8.97 -14.69
C LYS A 101 7.99 -9.16 -15.05
N GLN A 102 8.76 -9.68 -14.09
CA GLN A 102 10.17 -10.00 -14.26
C GLN A 102 10.38 -11.47 -14.66
N GLN A 103 11.50 -11.73 -15.35
CA GLN A 103 11.90 -13.07 -15.78
C GLN A 103 13.19 -13.53 -15.10
N SER A 104 13.27 -14.83 -14.80
CA SER A 104 14.52 -15.46 -14.40
C SER A 104 15.52 -15.41 -15.54
N TRP A 105 16.82 -15.29 -15.20
CA TRP A 105 17.88 -15.26 -16.19
C TRP A 105 19.04 -16.13 -15.77
N LEU A 106 19.82 -16.56 -16.73
CA LEU A 106 21.09 -17.25 -16.55
C LEU A 106 22.10 -16.74 -17.59
N GLU A 107 23.35 -16.62 -17.18
CA GLU A 107 24.47 -16.18 -18.01
C GLU A 107 25.57 -17.23 -17.98
N PRO A 108 25.76 -18.02 -19.07
CA PRO A 108 26.91 -18.91 -19.20
C PRO A 108 28.16 -18.09 -19.59
N LYS A 109 29.28 -18.41 -18.94
CA LYS A 109 30.60 -17.81 -19.24
C LYS A 109 31.51 -18.81 -19.97
N GLN A 110 32.52 -18.30 -20.63
CA GLN A 110 33.45 -19.11 -21.49
C GLN A 110 34.16 -20.26 -20.75
N ASN A 111 34.34 -20.14 -19.43
CA ASN A 111 35.01 -21.16 -18.60
C ASN A 111 34.07 -22.17 -17.96
N GLY A 112 32.85 -22.30 -18.46
CA GLY A 112 31.85 -23.21 -17.93
C GLY A 112 31.17 -22.77 -16.59
N VAL A 113 31.40 -21.53 -16.19
CA VAL A 113 30.67 -20.91 -15.08
C VAL A 113 29.28 -20.50 -15.57
N ILE A 114 28.24 -20.76 -14.77
CA ILE A 114 26.89 -20.23 -15.01
C ILE A 114 26.45 -19.48 -13.76
N LEU A 115 26.11 -18.21 -13.95
CA LEU A 115 25.48 -17.39 -12.92
C LEU A 115 24.04 -17.07 -13.32
N GLY A 116 23.17 -16.93 -12.35
CA GLY A 116 21.80 -16.60 -12.66
C GLY A 116 20.99 -16.16 -11.47
N GLN A 117 19.79 -15.71 -11.77
CA GLN A 117 18.80 -15.34 -10.77
C GLN A 117 17.46 -16.00 -11.09
N ARG A 118 16.95 -16.76 -10.14
CA ARG A 118 15.63 -17.36 -10.20
C ARG A 118 14.63 -16.42 -9.56
N ILE A 119 13.61 -16.00 -10.33
CA ILE A 119 12.52 -15.14 -9.88
C ILE A 119 11.25 -15.99 -9.81
N ARG A 120 10.52 -15.89 -8.69
CA ARG A 120 9.27 -16.63 -8.49
C ARG A 120 8.35 -15.90 -7.55
N GLY A 121 7.03 -16.08 -7.71
CA GLY A 121 6.03 -15.63 -6.75
C GLY A 121 6.19 -16.30 -5.39
N LEU A 122 5.73 -15.60 -4.35
CA LEU A 122 5.59 -16.14 -3.00
C LEU A 122 4.65 -17.37 -3.01
N LYS A 123 4.77 -18.23 -2.01
CA LYS A 123 3.91 -19.42 -1.93
C LYS A 123 2.48 -19.03 -1.55
N ARG A 124 2.32 -18.23 -0.50
CA ARG A 124 1.00 -17.83 0.02
C ARG A 124 1.05 -16.39 0.51
N VAL A 125 0.02 -15.61 0.17
CA VAL A 125 -0.12 -14.20 0.57
C VAL A 125 -1.46 -14.01 1.27
N GLY A 126 -1.45 -13.28 2.39
CA GLY A 126 -2.63 -12.81 3.09
C GLY A 126 -3.02 -11.42 2.61
N VAL A 127 -4.29 -11.22 2.30
CA VAL A 127 -4.85 -9.92 1.93
C VAL A 127 -5.84 -9.51 3.00
N TYR A 128 -5.56 -8.42 3.69
CA TYR A 128 -6.48 -7.82 4.64
C TYR A 128 -7.36 -6.79 3.91
N VAL A 129 -8.67 -6.98 3.96
CA VAL A 129 -9.64 -6.04 3.38
C VAL A 129 -10.50 -5.48 4.51
N PRO A 130 -10.50 -4.15 4.73
CA PRO A 130 -11.33 -3.55 5.75
C PRO A 130 -12.80 -3.83 5.51
N GLY A 131 -13.55 -3.96 6.60
CA GLY A 131 -15.01 -3.98 6.63
C GLY A 131 -15.51 -2.94 7.63
N GLY A 132 -16.80 -2.76 7.74
CA GLY A 132 -17.42 -1.82 8.66
C GLY A 132 -18.31 -0.81 7.94
N THR A 133 -18.08 0.49 8.14
CA THR A 133 -18.94 1.56 7.57
C THR A 133 -18.78 1.73 6.06
N ALA A 134 -17.66 1.29 5.48
CA ALA A 134 -17.43 1.29 4.04
C ALA A 134 -16.82 -0.05 3.60
N ALA A 135 -17.32 -0.57 2.48
CA ALA A 135 -16.72 -1.69 1.77
C ALA A 135 -15.68 -1.15 0.78
N TYR A 136 -14.56 -1.87 0.62
CA TYR A 136 -13.48 -1.48 -0.29
C TYR A 136 -13.20 -2.59 -1.35
N PRO A 137 -14.12 -2.83 -2.31
CA PRO A 137 -13.90 -3.79 -3.39
C PRO A 137 -12.66 -3.45 -4.24
N SER A 138 -12.35 -2.16 -4.42
CA SER A 138 -11.14 -1.69 -5.10
C SER A 138 -9.87 -2.21 -4.45
N SER A 139 -9.80 -2.20 -3.11
CA SER A 139 -8.64 -2.74 -2.37
C SER A 139 -8.45 -4.24 -2.59
N VAL A 140 -9.52 -5.00 -2.85
CA VAL A 140 -9.38 -6.40 -3.25
C VAL A 140 -8.66 -6.51 -4.58
N LEU A 141 -9.11 -5.77 -5.61
CA LEU A 141 -8.49 -5.80 -6.93
C LEU A 141 -7.02 -5.37 -6.87
N MET A 142 -6.72 -4.25 -6.20
CA MET A 142 -5.39 -3.64 -6.11
C MET A 142 -4.37 -4.51 -5.35
N ASN A 143 -4.80 -5.32 -4.39
CA ASN A 143 -3.91 -6.22 -3.66
C ASN A 143 -3.77 -7.59 -4.35
N VAL A 144 -4.85 -8.12 -4.91
CA VAL A 144 -4.89 -9.50 -5.41
C VAL A 144 -4.35 -9.62 -6.83
N ILE A 145 -4.70 -8.70 -7.73
CA ILE A 145 -4.32 -8.81 -9.15
C ILE A 145 -2.79 -8.80 -9.34
N PRO A 146 -2.00 -7.88 -8.76
CA PRO A 146 -0.55 -7.93 -8.89
C PRO A 146 0.06 -9.19 -8.25
N ALA A 147 -0.52 -9.71 -7.16
CA ALA A 147 -0.10 -10.98 -6.55
C ALA A 147 -0.32 -12.18 -7.51
N LYS A 148 -1.47 -12.23 -8.22
CA LYS A 148 -1.73 -13.26 -9.25
C LYS A 148 -0.75 -13.15 -10.42
N ILE A 149 -0.47 -11.93 -10.91
CA ILE A 149 0.50 -11.70 -11.99
C ILE A 149 1.92 -12.12 -11.58
N ALA A 150 2.30 -11.89 -10.31
CA ALA A 150 3.56 -12.34 -9.73
C ALA A 150 3.68 -13.88 -9.65
N GLY A 151 2.57 -14.60 -9.81
CA GLY A 151 2.53 -16.06 -9.72
C GLY A 151 2.46 -16.59 -8.28
N VAL A 152 1.85 -15.83 -7.37
CA VAL A 152 1.50 -16.31 -6.03
C VAL A 152 0.57 -17.50 -6.16
N LYS A 153 0.90 -18.59 -5.45
CA LYS A 153 0.18 -19.86 -5.62
C LYS A 153 -1.16 -19.89 -4.90
N GLU A 154 -1.25 -19.23 -3.76
CA GLU A 154 -2.47 -19.20 -2.95
C GLU A 154 -2.63 -17.81 -2.30
N ILE A 155 -3.78 -17.20 -2.49
CA ILE A 155 -4.14 -15.90 -1.90
C ILE A 155 -5.28 -16.14 -0.91
N VAL A 156 -5.00 -15.81 0.35
CA VAL A 156 -5.93 -15.93 1.48
C VAL A 156 -6.39 -14.52 1.87
N MET A 157 -7.65 -14.24 1.69
CA MET A 157 -8.24 -12.95 2.08
C MET A 157 -8.92 -13.05 3.44
N VAL A 158 -8.78 -12.02 4.26
CA VAL A 158 -9.53 -11.82 5.50
C VAL A 158 -10.30 -10.52 5.43
N THR A 159 -11.54 -10.51 5.91
CA THR A 159 -12.39 -9.33 6.01
C THR A 159 -13.33 -9.50 7.20
N PRO A 160 -13.64 -8.43 7.97
CA PRO A 160 -14.60 -8.53 9.06
C PRO A 160 -15.97 -8.99 8.58
N PRO A 161 -16.72 -9.74 9.39
CA PRO A 161 -18.12 -10.05 9.11
C PRO A 161 -18.98 -8.79 9.16
N GLN A 162 -20.10 -8.80 8.44
CA GLN A 162 -21.16 -7.81 8.60
C GLN A 162 -21.86 -7.97 9.96
N LYS A 163 -22.73 -7.03 10.34
CA LYS A 163 -23.46 -7.06 11.61
C LYS A 163 -24.37 -8.30 11.79
N ASP A 164 -24.76 -8.95 10.72
CA ASP A 164 -25.53 -10.19 10.71
C ASP A 164 -24.66 -11.46 10.65
N GLY A 165 -23.32 -11.30 10.70
CA GLY A 165 -22.37 -12.39 10.64
C GLY A 165 -22.09 -12.91 9.22
N THR A 166 -22.64 -12.29 8.19
CA THR A 166 -22.41 -12.66 6.78
C THR A 166 -21.24 -11.92 6.15
N ALA A 167 -20.82 -12.35 4.96
CA ALA A 167 -19.84 -11.62 4.14
C ALA A 167 -20.52 -10.53 3.32
N ASN A 168 -19.83 -9.42 3.12
CA ASN A 168 -20.30 -8.39 2.19
C ASN A 168 -20.22 -8.92 0.74
N PRO A 169 -21.35 -8.94 -0.02
CA PRO A 169 -21.39 -9.50 -1.37
C PRO A 169 -20.50 -8.77 -2.36
N ASP A 170 -20.32 -7.44 -2.24
CA ASP A 170 -19.47 -6.64 -3.14
C ASP A 170 -17.99 -6.99 -2.96
N ILE A 171 -17.56 -7.25 -1.71
CA ILE A 171 -16.21 -7.73 -1.39
C ILE A 171 -15.99 -9.13 -1.97
N LEU A 172 -16.97 -10.04 -1.83
CA LEU A 172 -16.87 -11.39 -2.40
C LEU A 172 -16.85 -11.37 -3.93
N ALA A 173 -17.65 -10.50 -4.56
CA ALA A 173 -17.63 -10.34 -6.02
C ALA A 173 -16.26 -9.84 -6.51
N ALA A 174 -15.67 -8.86 -5.84
CA ALA A 174 -14.31 -8.42 -6.12
C ALA A 174 -13.29 -9.55 -5.91
N ALA A 175 -13.43 -10.35 -4.84
CA ALA A 175 -12.57 -11.51 -4.58
C ALA A 175 -12.66 -12.56 -5.68
N LYS A 176 -13.86 -12.83 -6.20
CA LYS A 176 -14.10 -13.70 -7.36
C LYS A 176 -13.40 -13.18 -8.61
N ILE A 177 -13.62 -11.89 -8.94
CA ILE A 177 -13.09 -11.23 -10.15
C ILE A 177 -11.55 -11.16 -10.11
N ALA A 178 -10.98 -10.87 -8.95
CA ALA A 178 -9.53 -10.82 -8.75
C ALA A 178 -8.88 -12.20 -8.68
N GLY A 179 -9.64 -13.24 -8.34
CA GLY A 179 -9.17 -14.62 -8.26
C GLY A 179 -8.59 -14.99 -6.89
N VAL A 180 -9.21 -14.54 -5.79
CA VAL A 180 -8.89 -15.01 -4.44
C VAL A 180 -9.15 -16.50 -4.29
N ASP A 181 -8.26 -17.21 -3.62
CA ASP A 181 -8.39 -18.67 -3.46
C ASP A 181 -9.23 -19.02 -2.23
N ARG A 182 -9.04 -18.32 -1.10
CA ARG A 182 -9.78 -18.56 0.15
C ARG A 182 -10.16 -17.25 0.82
N VAL A 183 -11.34 -17.18 1.42
CA VAL A 183 -11.85 -16.00 2.13
C VAL A 183 -12.26 -16.40 3.54
N PHE A 184 -11.81 -15.62 4.54
CA PHE A 184 -12.17 -15.82 5.94
C PHE A 184 -12.82 -14.58 6.54
N LEU A 185 -13.87 -14.78 7.32
CA LEU A 185 -14.59 -13.71 8.05
C LEU A 185 -13.93 -13.48 9.40
N MET A 186 -13.00 -12.56 9.43
CA MET A 186 -12.35 -12.06 10.64
C MET A 186 -11.68 -10.71 10.36
N GLY A 187 -11.65 -9.82 11.34
CA GLY A 187 -11.05 -8.50 11.23
C GLY A 187 -9.96 -8.26 12.27
N GLY A 188 -9.48 -7.02 12.38
CA GLY A 188 -8.59 -6.56 13.43
C GLY A 188 -7.22 -7.21 13.50
N ALA A 189 -6.52 -6.98 14.63
CA ALA A 189 -5.18 -7.51 14.88
C ALA A 189 -5.17 -9.05 14.96
N GLN A 190 -6.27 -9.69 15.39
CA GLN A 190 -6.41 -11.15 15.47
C GLN A 190 -6.39 -11.79 14.08
N ALA A 191 -6.96 -11.15 13.05
CA ALA A 191 -6.90 -11.63 11.68
C ALA A 191 -5.48 -11.58 11.13
N VAL A 192 -4.74 -10.49 11.41
CA VAL A 192 -3.33 -10.35 11.04
C VAL A 192 -2.48 -11.42 11.73
N ALA A 193 -2.73 -11.67 13.02
CA ALA A 193 -2.06 -12.73 13.79
C ALA A 193 -2.35 -14.12 13.22
N ALA A 194 -3.61 -14.42 12.88
CA ALA A 194 -4.02 -15.70 12.28
C ALA A 194 -3.30 -15.95 10.95
N LEU A 195 -3.19 -14.95 10.08
CA LEU A 195 -2.43 -15.04 8.84
C LEU A 195 -0.94 -15.25 9.09
N ALA A 196 -0.36 -14.55 10.05
CA ALA A 196 1.09 -14.58 10.31
C ALA A 196 1.56 -15.88 10.97
N TYR A 197 0.82 -16.40 11.93
CA TYR A 197 1.20 -17.62 12.67
C TYR A 197 0.61 -18.89 12.06
N GLY A 198 -0.53 -18.77 11.41
CA GLY A 198 -1.40 -19.88 11.08
C GLY A 198 -2.22 -20.32 12.30
N THR A 199 -3.41 -20.86 12.07
CA THR A 199 -4.28 -21.46 13.09
C THR A 199 -4.79 -22.80 12.58
N GLN A 200 -5.73 -23.41 13.26
CA GLN A 200 -6.34 -24.67 12.83
C GLN A 200 -7.10 -24.52 11.50
N SER A 201 -7.74 -23.36 11.30
CA SER A 201 -8.52 -23.07 10.08
C SER A 201 -7.75 -22.21 9.07
N VAL A 202 -6.96 -21.23 9.53
CA VAL A 202 -6.28 -20.24 8.69
C VAL A 202 -4.84 -20.68 8.39
N PRO A 203 -4.46 -20.87 7.12
CA PRO A 203 -3.10 -21.22 6.77
C PRO A 203 -2.14 -20.05 6.97
N LYS A 204 -0.93 -20.35 7.50
CA LYS A 204 0.14 -19.37 7.59
C LYS A 204 0.53 -18.83 6.21
N VAL A 205 0.76 -17.50 6.12
CA VAL A 205 1.17 -16.81 4.89
C VAL A 205 2.62 -16.32 4.97
N ASP A 206 3.20 -16.02 3.80
CA ASP A 206 4.57 -15.48 3.69
C ASP A 206 4.60 -13.95 3.74
N LYS A 207 3.51 -13.30 3.32
CA LYS A 207 3.34 -11.85 3.31
C LYS A 207 1.89 -11.48 3.59
N ILE A 208 1.67 -10.35 4.30
CA ILE A 208 0.36 -9.75 4.53
C ILE A 208 0.34 -8.37 3.89
N VAL A 209 -0.67 -8.12 3.05
CA VAL A 209 -0.90 -6.84 2.37
C VAL A 209 -2.30 -6.32 2.63
N GLY A 210 -2.53 -5.06 2.38
CA GLY A 210 -3.82 -4.40 2.51
C GLY A 210 -3.89 -3.39 3.66
N PRO A 211 -4.74 -2.36 3.50
CA PRO A 211 -4.94 -1.31 4.48
C PRO A 211 -5.75 -1.79 5.68
N GLY A 212 -5.62 -1.12 6.81
CA GLY A 212 -6.41 -1.38 8.01
C GLY A 212 -6.26 -0.26 9.03
N ASN A 213 -7.07 -0.31 10.09
CA ASN A 213 -7.01 0.66 11.16
C ASN A 213 -5.68 0.56 11.96
N ILE A 214 -5.51 1.46 12.94
CA ILE A 214 -4.29 1.53 13.77
C ILE A 214 -3.91 0.19 14.42
N PHE A 215 -4.88 -0.66 14.79
CA PHE A 215 -4.60 -1.97 15.38
C PHE A 215 -4.04 -2.96 14.34
N VAL A 216 -4.56 -2.92 13.12
CA VAL A 216 -4.07 -3.73 11.99
C VAL A 216 -2.67 -3.28 11.57
N ALA A 217 -2.45 -1.97 11.44
CA ALA A 217 -1.14 -1.40 11.11
C ALA A 217 -0.09 -1.74 12.18
N THR A 218 -0.47 -1.63 13.48
CA THR A 218 0.40 -2.00 14.60
C THR A 218 0.71 -3.50 14.60
N ALA A 219 -0.28 -4.35 14.34
CA ALA A 219 -0.08 -5.80 14.24
C ALA A 219 0.89 -6.17 13.11
N LYS A 220 0.72 -5.58 11.92
CA LYS A 220 1.66 -5.75 10.80
C LYS A 220 3.08 -5.34 11.19
N LYS A 221 3.24 -4.17 11.83
CA LYS A 221 4.54 -3.67 12.30
C LYS A 221 5.21 -4.62 13.29
N LEU A 222 4.48 -5.13 14.29
CA LEU A 222 5.02 -6.02 15.31
C LEU A 222 5.35 -7.42 14.78
N LEU A 223 4.69 -7.86 13.72
CA LEU A 223 4.88 -9.16 13.08
C LEU A 223 5.91 -9.14 11.94
N TYR A 224 6.38 -7.97 11.53
CA TYR A 224 7.44 -7.87 10.53
C TYR A 224 8.67 -8.66 10.95
N GLY A 225 9.18 -9.51 10.05
CA GLY A 225 10.24 -10.47 10.35
C GLY A 225 9.71 -11.90 10.67
N THR A 226 8.50 -12.03 11.23
CA THR A 226 7.79 -13.32 11.32
C THR A 226 7.01 -13.60 10.02
N VAL A 227 6.46 -12.58 9.45
CA VAL A 227 5.81 -12.49 8.14
C VAL A 227 6.26 -11.19 7.48
N ASP A 228 6.33 -11.16 6.16
CA ASP A 228 6.59 -9.91 5.44
C ASP A 228 5.29 -9.09 5.31
N ILE A 229 5.42 -7.78 5.13
CA ILE A 229 4.27 -6.86 4.95
C ILE A 229 4.48 -5.99 3.70
N ASP A 230 3.40 -5.35 3.23
CA ASP A 230 3.48 -4.30 2.20
C ASP A 230 4.22 -3.07 2.71
N MET A 231 3.59 -2.37 3.66
CA MET A 231 4.13 -1.17 4.30
C MET A 231 3.40 -0.89 5.63
N ILE A 232 3.91 0.07 6.37
CA ILE A 232 3.21 0.63 7.54
C ILE A 232 2.52 1.89 7.05
N ALA A 233 1.20 1.79 6.80
CA ALA A 233 0.40 2.91 6.35
C ALA A 233 0.13 3.90 7.49
N GLY A 234 0.32 5.17 7.20
CA GLY A 234 -0.17 6.30 7.99
C GLY A 234 -1.51 6.82 7.45
N PRO A 235 -1.95 8.00 7.94
CA PRO A 235 -3.11 8.69 7.36
C PRO A 235 -2.87 9.08 5.91
N SER A 236 -3.94 9.10 5.12
CA SER A 236 -3.89 9.42 3.69
C SER A 236 -3.48 10.87 3.41
N GLU A 237 -2.90 11.11 2.26
CA GLU A 237 -2.28 12.39 1.88
C GLU A 237 -2.50 12.73 0.42
N ILE A 238 -2.91 13.96 0.14
CA ILE A 238 -2.85 14.55 -1.19
C ILE A 238 -2.05 15.84 -1.17
N LEU A 239 -1.20 16.02 -2.16
CA LEU A 239 -0.52 17.28 -2.45
C LEU A 239 -0.77 17.63 -3.91
N ILE A 240 -1.30 18.83 -4.15
CA ILE A 240 -1.56 19.34 -5.49
C ILE A 240 -0.61 20.49 -5.77
N VAL A 241 0.11 20.44 -6.88
CA VAL A 241 0.88 21.56 -7.43
C VAL A 241 0.05 22.16 -8.57
N ALA A 242 -0.27 23.45 -8.49
CA ALA A 242 -1.14 24.11 -9.45
C ALA A 242 -0.57 25.46 -9.92
N ASP A 243 -0.75 25.77 -11.19
CA ASP A 243 -0.55 27.10 -11.74
C ASP A 243 -1.89 27.84 -11.97
N LYS A 244 -1.81 29.02 -12.59
CA LYS A 244 -3.00 29.82 -12.93
C LYS A 244 -3.96 29.18 -13.94
N SER A 245 -3.55 28.11 -14.63
CA SER A 245 -4.41 27.39 -15.58
C SER A 245 -5.36 26.40 -14.91
N ALA A 246 -5.06 26.04 -13.64
CA ALA A 246 -5.86 25.11 -12.88
C ALA A 246 -7.25 25.67 -12.53
N ASN A 247 -8.26 24.82 -12.58
CA ASN A 247 -9.62 25.18 -12.20
C ASN A 247 -9.81 25.03 -10.67
N PRO A 248 -10.10 26.12 -9.94
CA PRO A 248 -10.28 26.07 -8.48
C PRO A 248 -11.38 25.10 -8.02
N LYS A 249 -12.39 24.83 -8.86
CA LYS A 249 -13.44 23.84 -8.53
C LYS A 249 -12.90 22.41 -8.52
N PHE A 250 -11.99 22.09 -9.42
CA PHE A 250 -11.37 20.77 -9.48
C PHE A 250 -10.43 20.61 -8.28
N LEU A 251 -9.53 21.58 -8.05
CA LEU A 251 -8.62 21.57 -6.91
C LEU A 251 -9.34 21.39 -5.58
N ALA A 252 -10.46 22.09 -5.37
CA ALA A 252 -11.25 21.96 -4.15
C ALA A 252 -11.88 20.55 -4.03
N ALA A 253 -12.37 19.98 -5.12
CA ALA A 253 -12.93 18.63 -5.13
C ALA A 253 -11.86 17.58 -4.81
N ASP A 254 -10.68 17.69 -5.41
CA ASP A 254 -9.58 16.74 -5.23
C ASP A 254 -8.97 16.83 -3.81
N LEU A 255 -8.85 18.02 -3.22
CA LEU A 255 -8.47 18.17 -1.82
C LEU A 255 -9.47 17.51 -0.87
N MET A 256 -10.78 17.62 -1.16
CA MET A 256 -11.83 17.05 -0.31
C MET A 256 -11.98 15.54 -0.50
N SER A 257 -11.69 14.97 -1.68
CA SER A 257 -11.71 13.52 -1.89
C SER A 257 -10.75 12.82 -0.95
N GLN A 258 -9.60 13.44 -0.65
CA GLN A 258 -8.66 12.90 0.32
C GLN A 258 -9.04 13.23 1.76
N ALA A 259 -9.50 14.46 2.02
CA ALA A 259 -9.87 14.89 3.38
C ALA A 259 -11.04 14.08 3.96
N GLU A 260 -11.92 13.50 3.14
CA GLU A 260 -13.05 12.69 3.60
C GLU A 260 -12.66 11.31 4.13
N HIS A 261 -11.43 10.81 3.85
CA HIS A 261 -10.98 9.50 4.29
C HIS A 261 -10.89 9.39 5.80
N ASP A 262 -10.24 10.36 6.45
CA ASP A 262 -10.01 10.37 7.89
C ASP A 262 -9.74 11.79 8.41
N LYS A 263 -10.04 12.05 9.68
CA LYS A 263 -9.76 13.33 10.35
C LYS A 263 -8.28 13.71 10.37
N MET A 264 -7.40 12.71 10.27
CA MET A 264 -5.95 12.88 10.21
C MET A 264 -5.42 12.94 8.76
N ALA A 265 -6.25 12.82 7.74
CA ALA A 265 -5.83 12.99 6.35
C ALA A 265 -5.26 14.38 6.13
N SER A 266 -4.31 14.52 5.20
CA SER A 266 -3.77 15.84 4.82
C SER A 266 -4.10 16.18 3.37
N ALA A 267 -4.47 17.44 3.15
CA ALA A 267 -4.81 17.96 1.84
C ALA A 267 -4.12 19.31 1.62
N ILE A 268 -3.11 19.32 0.75
CA ILE A 268 -2.20 20.46 0.57
C ILE A 268 -2.26 20.93 -0.88
N LEU A 269 -2.43 22.24 -1.06
CA LEU A 269 -2.29 22.90 -2.36
C LEU A 269 -1.05 23.79 -2.35
N LEU A 270 -0.16 23.57 -3.30
CA LEU A 270 0.95 24.47 -3.64
C LEU A 270 0.60 25.17 -4.95
N THR A 271 0.51 26.48 -4.95
CA THR A 271 0.15 27.20 -6.19
C THR A 271 1.03 28.42 -6.39
N THR A 272 1.24 28.81 -7.65
CA THR A 272 1.97 30.05 -8.01
C THR A 272 1.04 31.26 -8.17
N SER A 273 -0.27 31.10 -7.88
CA SER A 273 -1.30 32.13 -8.08
C SER A 273 -2.09 32.39 -6.78
N GLU A 274 -2.00 33.60 -6.25
CA GLU A 274 -2.83 34.05 -5.12
C GLU A 274 -4.33 33.99 -5.46
N GLU A 275 -4.70 34.27 -6.71
CA GLU A 275 -6.07 34.17 -7.16
C GLU A 275 -6.58 32.72 -7.09
N THR A 276 -5.81 31.75 -7.63
CA THR A 276 -6.12 30.33 -7.56
C THR A 276 -6.24 29.86 -6.11
N ALA A 277 -5.35 30.31 -5.22
CA ALA A 277 -5.41 30.00 -3.79
C ALA A 277 -6.71 30.45 -3.15
N ASN A 278 -7.09 31.73 -3.34
CA ASN A 278 -8.29 32.31 -2.77
C ASN A 278 -9.58 31.72 -3.32
N GLU A 279 -9.65 31.49 -4.65
CA GLU A 279 -10.83 30.89 -5.28
C GLU A 279 -10.98 29.41 -4.87
N THR A 280 -9.89 28.66 -4.73
CA THR A 280 -9.94 27.28 -4.21
C THR A 280 -10.49 27.24 -2.77
N ALA A 281 -10.05 28.14 -1.90
CA ALA A 281 -10.57 28.23 -0.53
C ALA A 281 -12.08 28.53 -0.48
N LYS A 282 -12.58 29.41 -1.39
CA LYS A 282 -14.01 29.68 -1.52
C LYS A 282 -14.78 28.45 -2.02
N GLU A 283 -14.22 27.75 -3.02
CA GLU A 283 -14.82 26.54 -3.56
C GLU A 283 -14.87 25.40 -2.54
N LEU A 284 -13.82 25.19 -1.72
CA LEU A 284 -13.83 24.27 -0.60
C LEU A 284 -15.03 24.56 0.33
N SER A 285 -15.17 25.79 0.76
CA SER A 285 -16.28 26.20 1.64
C SER A 285 -17.67 26.00 1.01
N ARG A 286 -17.78 26.21 -0.32
CA ARG A 286 -19.04 26.06 -1.07
C ARG A 286 -19.41 24.59 -1.26
N GLN A 287 -18.47 23.76 -1.76
CA GLN A 287 -18.73 22.38 -2.14
C GLN A 287 -18.94 21.48 -0.91
N MET A 288 -18.21 21.72 0.18
CA MET A 288 -18.29 20.96 1.42
C MET A 288 -19.74 20.95 2.01
N GLN A 289 -20.57 21.97 1.72
CA GLN A 289 -21.96 22.04 2.24
C GLN A 289 -22.86 20.90 1.77
N THR A 290 -22.51 20.24 0.66
CA THR A 290 -23.30 19.19 0.02
C THR A 290 -22.75 17.78 0.24
N LEU A 291 -21.62 17.64 0.94
CA LEU A 291 -20.96 16.36 1.16
C LEU A 291 -21.41 15.71 2.48
N GLU A 292 -21.64 14.41 2.46
CA GLU A 292 -22.15 13.65 3.61
C GLU A 292 -21.15 13.58 4.77
N ARG A 293 -19.81 13.50 4.45
CA ARG A 293 -18.76 13.38 5.46
C ARG A 293 -18.16 14.73 5.87
N ARG A 294 -18.96 15.78 5.81
CA ARG A 294 -18.55 17.16 6.07
C ARG A 294 -17.71 17.33 7.35
N ASP A 295 -18.13 16.75 8.47
CA ASP A 295 -17.43 16.93 9.76
C ASP A 295 -15.99 16.36 9.73
N ILE A 296 -15.79 15.28 8.97
CA ILE A 296 -14.45 14.68 8.78
C ILE A 296 -13.60 15.57 7.91
N ILE A 297 -14.15 16.03 6.77
CA ILE A 297 -13.48 16.94 5.83
C ILE A 297 -13.06 18.23 6.53
N GLU A 298 -13.99 18.85 7.27
CA GLU A 298 -13.75 20.13 7.99
C GLU A 298 -12.61 19.97 8.99
N GLN A 299 -12.61 18.91 9.80
CA GLN A 299 -11.56 18.66 10.77
C GLN A 299 -10.20 18.36 10.10
N SER A 300 -10.17 17.54 9.05
CA SER A 300 -8.96 17.24 8.29
C SER A 300 -8.34 18.49 7.68
N LEU A 301 -9.16 19.35 7.04
CA LEU A 301 -8.71 20.59 6.43
C LEU A 301 -8.26 21.65 7.48
N ASP A 302 -8.91 21.71 8.65
CA ASP A 302 -8.53 22.63 9.71
C ASP A 302 -7.21 22.23 10.39
N ASP A 303 -7.02 20.94 10.63
CA ASP A 303 -5.86 20.41 11.35
C ASP A 303 -4.65 20.18 10.43
N PHE A 304 -4.86 19.65 9.21
CA PHE A 304 -3.81 19.17 8.31
C PHE A 304 -3.92 19.68 6.87
N GLY A 305 -4.84 20.60 6.59
CA GLY A 305 -4.97 21.28 5.31
C GLY A 305 -4.13 22.55 5.23
N ALA A 306 -3.59 22.83 4.04
CA ALA A 306 -2.92 24.11 3.77
C ALA A 306 -2.93 24.46 2.28
N ILE A 307 -2.98 25.77 2.00
CA ILE A 307 -2.71 26.33 0.68
C ILE A 307 -1.46 27.21 0.82
N ILE A 308 -0.43 26.91 0.05
CA ILE A 308 0.82 27.67 0.07
C ILE A 308 1.08 28.30 -1.29
N VAL A 309 1.28 29.60 -1.32
CA VAL A 309 1.63 30.35 -2.53
C VAL A 309 3.14 30.35 -2.70
N CYS A 310 3.61 29.64 -3.71
CA CYS A 310 5.02 29.52 -4.11
C CYS A 310 5.38 30.57 -5.16
N LYS A 311 6.67 30.88 -5.28
CA LYS A 311 7.14 31.84 -6.30
C LYS A 311 7.05 31.29 -7.72
N ASP A 312 7.31 30.00 -7.89
CA ASP A 312 7.28 29.29 -9.18
C ASP A 312 7.00 27.78 -8.98
N ILE A 313 6.72 27.06 -10.09
CA ILE A 313 6.42 25.62 -10.05
C ILE A 313 7.65 24.80 -9.59
N SER A 314 8.86 25.30 -9.84
CA SER A 314 10.08 24.60 -9.42
C SER A 314 10.16 24.52 -7.90
N GLU A 315 9.91 25.62 -7.19
CA GLU A 315 9.85 25.65 -5.73
C GLU A 315 8.73 24.75 -5.20
N ALA A 316 7.56 24.73 -5.85
CA ALA A 316 6.45 23.87 -5.47
C ALA A 316 6.80 22.37 -5.61
N VAL A 317 7.48 21.98 -6.70
CA VAL A 317 7.94 20.59 -6.91
C VAL A 317 9.05 20.22 -5.93
N ASP A 318 9.99 21.12 -5.64
CA ASP A 318 11.04 20.87 -4.64
C ASP A 318 10.43 20.65 -3.24
N PHE A 319 9.39 21.42 -2.90
CA PHE A 319 8.65 21.25 -1.66
C PHE A 319 7.84 19.92 -1.63
N ALA A 320 7.22 19.54 -2.76
CA ALA A 320 6.55 18.25 -2.90
C ALA A 320 7.53 17.08 -2.70
N ASN A 321 8.74 17.16 -3.25
CA ASN A 321 9.80 16.16 -3.04
C ASN A 321 10.25 16.10 -1.57
N GLU A 322 10.26 17.22 -0.86
CA GLU A 322 10.58 17.24 0.58
C GLU A 322 9.47 16.59 1.42
N LEU A 323 8.20 16.79 1.08
CA LEU A 323 7.07 16.15 1.74
C LEU A 323 6.98 14.65 1.39
N ALA A 324 7.31 14.29 0.16
CA ALA A 324 7.18 12.94 -0.38
C ALA A 324 5.76 12.37 -0.16
N PRO A 325 4.72 13.00 -0.73
CA PRO A 325 3.33 12.68 -0.46
C PRO A 325 2.91 11.32 -1.03
N GLU A 326 1.83 10.79 -0.49
CA GLU A 326 1.15 9.61 -1.04
C GLU A 326 0.65 9.86 -2.47
N HIS A 327 -0.17 10.90 -2.64
CA HIS A 327 -0.70 11.34 -3.94
C HIS A 327 -0.13 12.71 -4.29
N LEU A 328 0.47 12.84 -5.48
CA LEU A 328 0.94 14.10 -6.02
C LEU A 328 0.20 14.41 -7.32
N GLU A 329 -0.57 15.49 -7.35
CA GLU A 329 -1.17 16.01 -8.58
C GLU A 329 -0.37 17.19 -9.13
N LEU A 330 -0.06 17.16 -10.41
CA LEU A 330 0.54 18.27 -11.14
C LEU A 330 -0.53 18.92 -12.04
N ALA A 331 -1.39 19.75 -11.44
CA ALA A 331 -2.47 20.48 -12.10
C ALA A 331 -1.95 21.76 -12.78
N VAL A 332 -1.00 21.61 -13.69
CA VAL A 332 -0.32 22.68 -14.41
C VAL A 332 -0.45 22.50 -15.92
N GLU A 333 -0.28 23.58 -16.69
CA GLU A 333 -0.48 23.58 -18.16
C GLU A 333 0.39 22.52 -18.87
N ASN A 334 1.67 22.40 -18.52
CA ASN A 334 2.63 21.48 -19.13
C ASN A 334 3.14 20.43 -18.14
N SER A 335 2.26 19.68 -17.51
CA SER A 335 2.59 18.76 -16.40
C SER A 335 3.67 17.73 -16.76
N MET A 336 3.74 17.27 -18.02
CA MET A 336 4.74 16.30 -18.47
C MET A 336 6.18 16.84 -18.40
N GLU A 337 6.40 18.14 -18.43
CA GLU A 337 7.74 18.75 -18.32
C GLU A 337 8.34 18.59 -16.93
N TYR A 338 7.49 18.38 -15.92
CA TYR A 338 7.91 18.29 -14.52
C TYR A 338 8.07 16.85 -14.01
N ILE A 339 7.62 15.84 -14.76
CA ILE A 339 7.69 14.44 -14.30
C ILE A 339 9.13 14.00 -13.96
N GLY A 340 10.12 14.46 -14.73
CA GLY A 340 11.53 14.17 -14.50
C GLY A 340 12.15 14.87 -13.28
N ARG A 341 11.40 15.76 -12.61
CA ARG A 341 11.81 16.47 -11.40
C ARG A 341 11.11 15.95 -10.14
N VAL A 342 10.14 15.05 -10.28
CA VAL A 342 9.47 14.41 -9.16
C VAL A 342 10.28 13.19 -8.75
N ASP A 343 10.95 13.30 -7.62
CA ASP A 343 11.78 12.21 -7.06
C ASP A 343 10.99 11.38 -6.06
N ASN A 344 10.10 12.00 -5.28
CA ASN A 344 9.48 11.39 -4.11
C ASN A 344 7.96 11.61 -4.12
N ALA A 345 7.22 10.65 -4.65
CA ALA A 345 5.77 10.58 -4.50
C ALA A 345 5.30 9.13 -4.60
N GLY A 346 4.22 8.78 -3.92
CA GLY A 346 3.62 7.46 -4.03
C GLY A 346 3.02 7.25 -5.42
N SER A 347 2.19 8.17 -5.89
CA SER A 347 1.65 8.21 -7.25
C SER A 347 1.63 9.64 -7.77
N VAL A 348 1.83 9.82 -9.09
CA VAL A 348 1.85 11.13 -9.73
C VAL A 348 0.75 11.21 -10.79
N PHE A 349 -0.10 12.23 -10.65
CA PHE A 349 -1.24 12.51 -11.52
C PHE A 349 -0.94 13.76 -12.35
N LEU A 350 -1.05 13.65 -13.68
CA LEU A 350 -0.56 14.66 -14.59
C LEU A 350 -1.69 15.37 -15.33
N GLY A 351 -1.77 16.70 -15.16
CA GLY A 351 -2.73 17.56 -15.85
C GLY A 351 -4.09 17.65 -15.14
N HIS A 352 -4.96 18.47 -15.70
CA HIS A 352 -6.23 18.89 -15.07
C HIS A 352 -7.34 17.82 -15.07
N TYR A 353 -7.14 16.70 -15.77
CA TYR A 353 -8.15 15.63 -15.92
C TYR A 353 -7.66 14.28 -15.38
N SER A 354 -6.69 14.33 -14.47
CA SER A 354 -6.16 13.16 -13.79
C SER A 354 -6.31 13.31 -12.27
N PRO A 355 -7.54 13.33 -11.73
CA PRO A 355 -7.77 13.46 -10.31
C PRO A 355 -7.42 12.15 -9.59
N GLU A 356 -7.11 12.24 -8.30
CA GLU A 356 -6.75 11.10 -7.44
C GLU A 356 -7.75 9.92 -7.52
N PRO A 357 -9.11 10.13 -7.49
CA PRO A 357 -10.06 9.02 -7.57
C PRO A 357 -9.95 8.19 -8.86
N LEU A 358 -9.40 8.76 -9.95
CA LEU A 358 -9.12 7.99 -11.17
C LEU A 358 -8.08 6.90 -10.89
N GLY A 359 -7.04 7.19 -10.10
CA GLY A 359 -6.02 6.24 -9.67
C GLY A 359 -6.59 5.21 -8.71
N ASP A 360 -7.41 5.64 -7.77
CA ASP A 360 -7.97 4.77 -6.74
C ASP A 360 -8.89 3.68 -7.29
N TYR A 361 -9.63 4.00 -8.35
CA TYR A 361 -10.67 3.09 -8.82
C TYR A 361 -10.44 2.49 -10.21
N PHE A 362 -9.76 3.18 -11.12
CA PHE A 362 -9.93 2.82 -12.53
C PHE A 362 -8.68 2.82 -13.40
N ALA A 363 -7.70 3.71 -13.20
CA ALA A 363 -6.59 3.92 -14.13
C ALA A 363 -5.66 2.71 -14.29
N GLY A 364 -5.53 1.88 -13.26
CA GLY A 364 -4.69 0.68 -13.28
C GLY A 364 -3.46 0.69 -12.39
N PRO A 365 -2.72 1.80 -12.21
CA PRO A 365 -1.70 1.91 -11.16
C PRO A 365 -2.27 1.58 -9.78
N ASN A 366 -1.43 1.09 -8.88
CA ASN A 366 -1.87 0.65 -7.56
C ASN A 366 -2.15 1.82 -6.61
N HIS A 367 -3.22 1.73 -5.86
CA HIS A 367 -3.59 2.71 -4.84
C HIS A 367 -3.06 2.38 -3.42
N VAL A 368 -2.37 1.26 -3.25
CA VAL A 368 -1.66 0.96 -2.00
C VAL A 368 -0.31 1.64 -2.06
N LEU A 369 -0.26 2.84 -1.50
CA LEU A 369 0.83 3.80 -1.67
C LEU A 369 1.56 4.05 -0.36
N PRO A 370 2.86 4.41 -0.42
CA PRO A 370 3.61 4.84 0.76
C PRO A 370 3.10 6.20 1.26
N THR A 371 2.85 6.29 2.56
CA THR A 371 2.36 7.48 3.26
C THR A 371 3.41 8.05 4.21
N SER A 372 3.15 9.22 4.79
CA SER A 372 3.97 9.81 5.85
C SER A 372 5.43 10.04 5.44
N GLY A 373 5.64 10.48 4.20
CA GLY A 373 6.95 10.77 3.65
C GLY A 373 7.79 9.53 3.32
N THR A 374 7.23 8.32 3.42
CA THR A 374 7.96 7.08 3.13
C THR A 374 8.14 6.82 1.63
N ALA A 375 7.48 7.59 0.76
CA ALA A 375 7.71 7.57 -0.69
C ALA A 375 9.16 7.89 -1.09
N ARG A 376 10.00 8.36 -0.16
CA ARG A 376 11.45 8.52 -0.34
C ARG A 376 12.18 7.21 -0.54
N PHE A 377 11.65 6.08 -0.05
CA PHE A 377 12.31 4.78 -0.04
C PHE A 377 11.37 3.59 -0.24
N PHE A 378 10.05 3.80 -0.16
CA PHE A 378 9.06 2.80 -0.53
C PHE A 378 8.41 3.15 -1.87
N SER A 379 7.94 2.11 -2.56
CA SER A 379 7.19 2.21 -3.81
C SER A 379 5.74 1.76 -3.61
N PRO A 380 4.82 2.10 -4.51
CA PRO A 380 3.50 1.51 -4.57
C PRO A 380 3.55 -0.02 -4.57
N LEU A 381 2.50 -0.64 -4.07
CA LEU A 381 2.35 -2.09 -4.18
C LEU A 381 2.38 -2.51 -5.65
N SER A 382 3.19 -3.49 -5.97
CA SER A 382 3.47 -3.90 -7.34
C SER A 382 3.70 -5.40 -7.44
N VAL A 383 3.91 -5.91 -8.64
CA VAL A 383 4.30 -7.31 -8.86
C VAL A 383 5.58 -7.66 -8.10
N ASP A 384 6.52 -6.71 -7.98
CA ASP A 384 7.78 -6.89 -7.24
C ASP A 384 7.58 -7.16 -5.76
N SER A 385 6.50 -6.65 -5.17
CA SER A 385 6.14 -6.89 -3.77
C SER A 385 5.81 -8.35 -3.47
N PHE A 386 5.49 -9.15 -4.48
CA PHE A 386 5.03 -10.53 -4.36
C PHE A 386 5.98 -11.59 -4.91
N ILE A 387 7.17 -11.17 -5.36
CA ILE A 387 8.20 -12.08 -5.87
C ILE A 387 9.38 -12.18 -4.91
N LYS A 388 10.10 -13.28 -5.01
CA LYS A 388 11.42 -13.42 -4.41
C LYS A 388 12.45 -13.84 -5.44
N LYS A 389 13.67 -13.34 -5.25
CA LYS A 389 14.82 -13.57 -6.13
C LYS A 389 15.85 -14.39 -5.37
N SER A 390 16.37 -15.43 -6.01
CA SER A 390 17.45 -16.24 -5.48
C SER A 390 18.53 -16.34 -6.53
N SER A 391 19.76 -16.00 -6.20
CA SER A 391 20.91 -16.26 -7.07
C SER A 391 21.24 -17.75 -7.06
N PHE A 392 21.75 -18.24 -8.18
CA PHE A 392 22.41 -19.53 -8.25
C PHE A 392 23.77 -19.40 -8.94
N ILE A 393 24.70 -20.24 -8.48
CA ILE A 393 26.08 -20.23 -8.87
C ILE A 393 26.46 -21.67 -9.25
N TYR A 394 26.93 -21.85 -10.45
CA TYR A 394 27.50 -23.12 -10.91
C TYR A 394 28.91 -22.87 -11.39
N TYR A 395 29.87 -23.64 -10.86
CA TYR A 395 31.24 -23.64 -11.25
C TYR A 395 31.69 -25.04 -11.64
N THR A 396 32.48 -25.16 -12.70
CA THR A 396 33.18 -26.39 -13.03
C THR A 396 34.45 -26.50 -12.17
N GLU A 397 34.98 -27.73 -12.01
CA GLU A 397 36.25 -27.96 -11.31
C GLU A 397 37.36 -27.08 -11.84
N PRO A 398 37.66 -27.02 -13.20
CA PRO A 398 38.70 -26.16 -13.75
C PRO A 398 38.47 -24.66 -13.47
N ALA A 399 37.22 -24.22 -13.44
CA ALA A 399 36.92 -22.82 -13.16
C ALA A 399 37.19 -22.48 -11.68
N LEU A 400 36.80 -23.37 -10.75
CA LEU A 400 37.06 -23.20 -9.33
C LEU A 400 38.58 -23.30 -9.06
N PHE A 401 39.28 -24.19 -9.73
CA PHE A 401 40.74 -24.31 -9.59
C PHE A 401 41.47 -22.99 -9.93
N LYS A 402 41.05 -22.27 -10.97
CA LYS A 402 41.61 -20.96 -11.31
C LYS A 402 41.35 -19.88 -10.27
N ALA A 403 40.23 -19.95 -9.52
CA ALA A 403 39.85 -18.98 -8.52
C ALA A 403 40.31 -19.33 -7.09
N LYS A 404 40.83 -20.54 -6.87
CA LYS A 404 41.02 -21.09 -5.52
C LYS A 404 41.95 -20.25 -4.65
N ASP A 405 43.07 -19.78 -5.19
CA ASP A 405 44.08 -19.07 -4.41
C ASP A 405 43.59 -17.70 -3.96
N ASP A 406 42.81 -16.99 -4.79
CA ASP A 406 42.18 -15.73 -4.46
C ASP A 406 41.12 -15.91 -3.37
N ILE A 407 40.28 -16.94 -3.49
CA ILE A 407 39.24 -17.23 -2.48
C ILE A 407 39.88 -17.59 -1.13
N ILE A 408 40.92 -18.46 -1.14
CA ILE A 408 41.64 -18.85 0.07
C ILE A 408 42.26 -17.61 0.73
N LYS A 409 42.94 -16.76 -0.07
CA LYS A 409 43.56 -15.54 0.44
C LYS A 409 42.58 -14.59 1.09
N LEU A 410 41.45 -14.36 0.45
CA LEU A 410 40.38 -13.50 1.01
C LEU A 410 39.84 -14.06 2.34
N ALA A 411 39.50 -15.35 2.37
CA ALA A 411 38.99 -16.00 3.55
C ALA A 411 39.99 -16.01 4.74
N GLU A 412 41.27 -16.25 4.46
CA GLU A 412 42.34 -16.21 5.48
C GLU A 412 42.56 -14.79 6.01
N THR A 413 42.48 -13.78 5.14
CA THR A 413 42.62 -12.38 5.54
C THR A 413 41.49 -11.94 6.48
N GLU A 414 40.28 -12.48 6.30
CA GLU A 414 39.14 -12.27 7.19
C GLU A 414 39.20 -13.15 8.44
N GLY A 415 40.20 -14.02 8.60
CA GLY A 415 40.32 -14.97 9.71
C GLY A 415 39.35 -16.16 9.61
N LEU A 416 38.72 -16.38 8.46
CA LEU A 416 37.73 -17.44 8.23
C LEU A 416 38.39 -18.72 7.70
N THR A 417 39.17 -19.39 8.54
CA THR A 417 39.95 -20.57 8.15
C THR A 417 39.14 -21.76 7.66
N ALA A 418 37.88 -21.95 8.19
CA ALA A 418 36.98 -22.97 7.68
C ALA A 418 36.48 -22.67 6.26
N HIS A 419 36.28 -21.40 5.89
CA HIS A 419 35.97 -20.99 4.51
C HIS A 419 37.14 -21.32 3.57
N ALA A 420 38.36 -20.94 3.95
CA ALA A 420 39.59 -21.30 3.21
C ALA A 420 39.71 -22.81 3.02
N ASN A 421 39.54 -23.56 4.11
CA ASN A 421 39.59 -25.03 4.08
C ASN A 421 38.56 -25.66 3.16
N SER A 422 37.34 -25.08 3.10
CA SER A 422 36.28 -25.54 2.19
C SER A 422 36.75 -25.54 0.72
N ILE A 423 37.60 -24.62 0.33
CA ILE A 423 38.20 -24.59 -1.01
C ILE A 423 39.37 -25.54 -1.11
N LYS A 424 40.30 -25.56 -0.10
CA LYS A 424 41.51 -26.41 -0.09
C LYS A 424 41.24 -27.90 -0.26
N VAL A 425 40.20 -28.41 0.40
CA VAL A 425 39.82 -29.84 0.38
C VAL A 425 39.20 -30.31 -0.94
N ARG A 426 38.97 -29.42 -1.90
CA ARG A 426 38.43 -29.76 -3.22
C ARG A 426 39.53 -30.05 -4.26
N PHE A 427 40.73 -29.82 -3.88
CA PHE A 427 41.95 -30.04 -4.65
C PHE A 427 43.04 -30.69 -3.80
#